data_1bac9f0c226ab10047c0f50d716b7c1b
#
_entry.id   1bac9f0c226ab10047c0f50d716b7c1b
#
_cell.length_a   1.000
_cell.length_b   1.000
_cell.length_c   1.000
_cell.angle_alpha   90.00
_cell.angle_beta   90.00
_cell.angle_gamma   90.00
#
_symmetry.space_group_name_H-M   'P 1'
#
loop_
_entity.id
_entity.type
_entity.pdbx_description
1 polymer ?
#
loop_
_entity_poly.entity_id
_entity_poly.type
_entity_poly.pdbx_seq_one_letter_code
_entity_poly.pdbx_strand_id
1 'polypeptide(L)'
;MTKQTKDLVWMIVSLAAGFAVSRLTPTPPLTLEGLAVLGVFLSSLMMWITISIDWPSLITLFLLGLLPHFGFPAVFRGAFGNVTVAFLLFTFVLVYPLSKTFFVRRCAVAFVTNRFARKGPWRFVSFLLFSVTFMGLFISPSVLFVAFMPFLEDIYEVLQIKKKSQTGNMLMLGTAFCISLSSGMTAIGHVWPTLAIGYYKAAAGIEVNQFQYMAVGIPTGLVLVLSLIAVFRYIYRPSDLAQMDLRKAMELKTLVPKTSRREVMILAVMALTVILWVGPSLLRGVSPWLYKSLSRYTTAMPPLLGCILLFILRENGEPLLSFKEAVSNGILWAAILMTGAATMLGSALTNQEMGIKEWLSTMLGPVAASLPAEGIILFFFAWCILETNFSSNIVTTTVVSAVALSVLQALPQGTVAVGAVVCLIGFGAGICNMTPAGQSTINTVAISSGWTTARDMFIWGGIFSLLALLAMAFVGYPLGVLIIG
;
A
#
# COMPACT_ATOMS: atom_id res chain seq x y z
N MET A 1 -3.77 25.86 21.78
CA MET A 1 -3.14 24.61 22.33
C MET A 1 -1.92 24.28 21.49
N THR A 2 -0.80 23.99 22.15
CA THR A 2 0.38 23.45 21.45
C THR A 2 0.07 22.06 20.88
N LYS A 3 0.85 21.60 19.88
CA LYS A 3 0.69 20.25 19.32
C LYS A 3 0.75 19.17 20.41
N GLN A 4 1.72 19.29 21.32
CA GLN A 4 1.90 18.37 22.45
C GLN A 4 0.65 18.30 23.37
N THR A 5 0.07 19.46 23.68
CA THR A 5 -1.14 19.49 24.52
C THR A 5 -2.32 18.82 23.81
N LYS A 6 -2.44 19.02 22.49
CA LYS A 6 -3.48 18.39 21.66
C LYS A 6 -3.32 16.86 21.64
N ASP A 7 -2.10 16.38 21.41
CA ASP A 7 -1.79 14.96 21.37
C ASP A 7 -2.06 14.28 22.73
N LEU A 8 -1.70 14.94 23.85
CA LEU A 8 -1.99 14.44 25.19
C LEU A 8 -3.49 14.35 25.46
N VAL A 9 -4.27 15.38 25.07
CA VAL A 9 -5.74 15.36 25.23
C VAL A 9 -6.33 14.22 24.43
N TRP A 10 -5.95 14.04 23.16
CA TRP A 10 -6.46 12.95 22.34
C TRP A 10 -6.05 11.56 22.87
N MET A 11 -4.85 11.43 23.41
CA MET A 11 -4.41 10.20 24.07
C MET A 11 -5.32 9.86 25.25
N ILE A 12 -5.55 10.83 26.16
CA ILE A 12 -6.42 10.63 27.33
C ILE A 12 -7.86 10.29 26.90
N VAL A 13 -8.40 11.00 25.92
CA VAL A 13 -9.76 10.75 25.40
C VAL A 13 -9.86 9.34 24.80
N SER A 14 -8.85 8.94 24.01
CA SER A 14 -8.81 7.62 23.38
C SER A 14 -8.74 6.50 24.41
N LEU A 15 -7.87 6.64 25.42
CA LEU A 15 -7.74 5.67 26.51
C LEU A 15 -9.00 5.60 27.36
N ALA A 16 -9.62 6.74 27.66
CA ALA A 16 -10.89 6.78 28.40
C ALA A 16 -12.03 6.11 27.63
N ALA A 17 -12.13 6.34 26.32
CA ALA A 17 -13.12 5.69 25.47
C ALA A 17 -12.95 4.16 25.45
N GLY A 18 -11.72 3.67 25.26
CA GLY A 18 -11.46 2.23 25.29
C GLY A 18 -11.67 1.62 26.67
N PHE A 19 -11.28 2.32 27.73
CA PHE A 19 -11.57 1.89 29.10
C PHE A 19 -13.09 1.81 29.37
N ALA A 20 -13.85 2.78 28.89
CA ALA A 20 -15.31 2.74 29.02
C ALA A 20 -15.90 1.51 28.31
N VAL A 21 -15.44 1.17 27.10
CA VAL A 21 -15.86 -0.05 26.40
C VAL A 21 -15.52 -1.30 27.21
N SER A 22 -14.32 -1.39 27.79
CA SER A 22 -13.89 -2.55 28.58
C SER A 22 -14.71 -2.76 29.87
N ARG A 23 -15.50 -1.75 30.29
CA ARG A 23 -16.37 -1.79 31.49
C ARG A 23 -17.84 -2.08 31.18
N LEU A 24 -18.18 -2.25 29.91
CA LEU A 24 -19.54 -2.65 29.55
C LEU A 24 -19.80 -4.11 29.99
N THR A 25 -21.06 -4.45 30.16
CA THR A 25 -21.49 -5.84 30.40
C THR A 25 -21.42 -6.61 29.08
N PRO A 26 -20.63 -7.70 29.01
CA PRO A 26 -20.56 -8.48 27.77
C PRO A 26 -21.88 -9.20 27.52
N THR A 27 -22.30 -9.22 26.27
CA THR A 27 -23.41 -10.06 25.82
C THR A 27 -22.82 -11.36 25.23
N PRO A 28 -23.19 -12.55 25.76
CA PRO A 28 -22.67 -13.79 25.22
C PRO A 28 -22.86 -13.90 23.70
N PRO A 29 -21.91 -14.44 22.96
CA PRO A 29 -20.68 -15.16 23.42
C PRO A 29 -19.45 -14.26 23.70
N LEU A 30 -19.58 -12.92 23.64
CA LEU A 30 -18.48 -11.99 23.94
C LEU A 30 -18.05 -12.12 25.41
N THR A 31 -16.75 -12.23 25.64
CA THR A 31 -16.18 -12.32 26.99
C THR A 31 -15.80 -10.94 27.54
N LEU A 32 -15.57 -10.85 28.88
CA LEU A 32 -15.03 -9.62 29.49
C LEU A 32 -13.67 -9.22 28.87
N GLU A 33 -12.83 -10.21 28.59
CA GLU A 33 -11.54 -9.98 27.98
C GLU A 33 -11.68 -9.59 26.50
N GLY A 34 -12.67 -10.15 25.79
CA GLY A 34 -13.08 -9.71 24.46
C GLY A 34 -13.50 -8.24 24.41
N LEU A 35 -14.27 -7.77 25.41
CA LEU A 35 -14.58 -6.34 25.56
C LEU A 35 -13.33 -5.50 25.81
N ALA A 36 -12.38 -5.99 26.62
CA ALA A 36 -11.11 -5.30 26.83
C ALA A 36 -10.29 -5.19 25.52
N VAL A 37 -10.25 -6.26 24.70
CA VAL A 37 -9.62 -6.24 23.37
C VAL A 37 -10.32 -5.22 22.45
N LEU A 38 -11.65 -5.15 22.43
CA LEU A 38 -12.39 -4.14 21.68
C LEU A 38 -12.10 -2.71 22.20
N GLY A 39 -11.94 -2.55 23.50
CA GLY A 39 -11.52 -1.30 24.12
C GLY A 39 -10.11 -0.88 23.67
N VAL A 40 -9.16 -1.81 23.65
CA VAL A 40 -7.80 -1.56 23.11
C VAL A 40 -7.86 -1.21 21.62
N PHE A 41 -8.67 -1.92 20.85
CA PHE A 41 -8.87 -1.64 19.42
C PHE A 41 -9.39 -0.20 19.20
N LEU A 42 -10.45 0.20 19.90
CA LEU A 42 -11.00 1.54 19.79
C LEU A 42 -9.98 2.62 20.21
N SER A 43 -9.29 2.43 21.35
CA SER A 43 -8.24 3.36 21.79
C SER A 43 -7.15 3.51 20.76
N SER A 44 -6.65 2.39 20.23
CA SER A 44 -5.58 2.38 19.24
C SER A 44 -5.99 3.10 17.96
N LEU A 45 -7.19 2.82 17.48
CA LEU A 45 -7.75 3.42 16.29
C LEU A 45 -7.90 4.93 16.42
N MET A 46 -8.46 5.39 17.53
CA MET A 46 -8.59 6.82 17.82
C MET A 46 -7.22 7.50 17.88
N MET A 47 -6.22 6.90 18.55
CA MET A 47 -4.86 7.45 18.62
C MET A 47 -4.18 7.46 17.24
N TRP A 48 -4.30 6.41 16.44
CA TRP A 48 -3.71 6.36 15.10
C TRP A 48 -4.30 7.39 14.14
N ILE A 49 -5.59 7.70 14.27
CA ILE A 49 -6.25 8.74 13.45
C ILE A 49 -5.92 10.15 13.94
N THR A 50 -5.91 10.38 15.25
CA THR A 50 -5.88 11.73 15.81
C THR A 50 -4.48 12.22 16.18
N ILE A 51 -3.54 11.32 16.43
CA ILE A 51 -2.17 11.64 16.87
C ILE A 51 -1.15 11.25 15.80
N SER A 52 -0.83 9.95 15.70
CA SER A 52 0.12 9.39 14.72
C SER A 52 0.15 7.86 14.81
N ILE A 53 0.87 7.20 13.89
CA ILE A 53 1.01 5.73 13.84
C ILE A 53 2.28 5.21 14.53
N ASP A 54 3.16 6.07 15.01
CA ASP A 54 4.47 5.73 15.59
C ASP A 54 4.37 5.33 17.07
N TRP A 55 4.60 6.26 18.00
CA TRP A 55 4.60 5.97 19.43
C TRP A 55 3.24 5.49 19.99
N PRO A 56 2.05 5.89 19.47
CA PRO A 56 0.79 5.29 19.93
C PRO A 56 0.72 3.77 19.71
N SER A 57 1.43 3.23 18.71
CA SER A 57 1.52 1.78 18.52
C SER A 57 2.20 1.07 19.70
N LEU A 58 3.13 1.74 20.40
CA LEU A 58 3.72 1.20 21.62
C LEU A 58 2.69 1.12 22.76
N ILE A 59 1.77 2.09 22.86
CA ILE A 59 0.66 2.05 23.83
C ILE A 59 -0.26 0.87 23.51
N THR A 60 -0.57 0.63 22.25
CA THR A 60 -1.37 -0.54 21.83
C THR A 60 -0.73 -1.85 22.31
N LEU A 61 0.57 -2.02 22.09
CA LEU A 61 1.31 -3.20 22.56
C LEU A 61 1.30 -3.30 24.09
N PHE A 62 1.46 -2.18 24.79
CA PHE A 62 1.45 -2.13 26.24
C PHE A 62 0.08 -2.55 26.78
N LEU A 63 -1.01 -1.98 26.24
CA LEU A 63 -2.37 -2.33 26.67
C LEU A 63 -2.70 -3.81 26.42
N LEU A 64 -2.32 -4.36 25.27
CA LEU A 64 -2.47 -5.80 24.98
C LEU A 64 -1.66 -6.66 25.96
N GLY A 65 -0.45 -6.22 26.32
CA GLY A 65 0.41 -6.92 27.28
C GLY A 65 -0.13 -6.95 28.72
N LEU A 66 -1.02 -6.01 29.08
CA LEU A 66 -1.70 -5.99 30.37
C LEU A 66 -2.88 -6.98 30.43
N LEU A 67 -3.37 -7.47 29.29
CA LEU A 67 -4.48 -8.43 29.28
C LEU A 67 -3.99 -9.81 29.73
N PRO A 68 -4.69 -10.47 30.68
CA PRO A 68 -4.24 -11.74 31.29
C PRO A 68 -3.97 -12.85 30.28
N HIS A 69 -4.80 -12.98 29.27
CA HIS A 69 -4.68 -14.02 28.23
C HIS A 69 -3.40 -13.87 27.39
N PHE A 70 -2.95 -12.65 27.11
CA PHE A 70 -1.82 -12.43 26.20
C PHE A 70 -0.50 -12.30 26.95
N GLY A 71 -0.36 -11.32 27.85
CA GLY A 71 0.88 -10.98 28.54
C GLY A 71 1.98 -10.47 27.61
N PHE A 72 2.98 -9.77 28.15
CA PHE A 72 4.04 -9.14 27.37
C PHE A 72 4.87 -10.12 26.50
N PRO A 73 5.26 -11.34 26.97
CA PRO A 73 6.03 -12.24 26.14
C PRO A 73 5.29 -12.71 24.88
N ALA A 74 3.98 -12.96 24.96
CA ALA A 74 3.18 -13.35 23.80
C ALA A 74 2.96 -12.16 22.86
N VAL A 75 2.71 -10.97 23.40
CA VAL A 75 2.53 -9.75 22.61
C VAL A 75 3.80 -9.41 21.85
N PHE A 76 4.97 -9.43 22.48
CA PHE A 76 6.23 -9.15 21.78
C PHE A 76 6.57 -10.20 20.73
N ARG A 77 6.28 -11.46 20.98
CA ARG A 77 6.46 -12.53 20.00
C ARG A 77 5.51 -12.34 18.81
N GLY A 78 4.24 -12.05 19.05
CA GLY A 78 3.23 -11.82 18.01
C GLY A 78 3.49 -10.56 17.18
N ALA A 79 4.02 -9.49 17.81
CA ALA A 79 4.34 -8.24 17.13
C ALA A 79 5.67 -8.31 16.37
N PHE A 80 6.79 -8.60 17.06
CA PHE A 80 8.13 -8.49 16.48
C PHE A 80 8.68 -9.82 15.93
N GLY A 81 8.16 -10.96 16.37
CA GLY A 81 8.46 -12.28 15.80
C GLY A 81 7.60 -12.62 14.57
N ASN A 82 6.80 -11.69 14.06
CA ASN A 82 5.91 -11.89 12.94
C ASN A 82 6.65 -11.79 11.60
N VAL A 83 6.41 -12.75 10.69
CA VAL A 83 7.03 -12.78 9.35
C VAL A 83 6.68 -11.52 8.54
N THR A 84 5.47 -10.96 8.71
CA THR A 84 5.04 -9.73 8.01
C THR A 84 5.92 -8.54 8.40
N VAL A 85 6.26 -8.41 9.69
CA VAL A 85 7.15 -7.36 10.20
C VAL A 85 8.57 -7.55 9.68
N ALA A 86 9.09 -8.78 9.71
CA ALA A 86 10.41 -9.11 9.16
C ALA A 86 10.46 -8.84 7.64
N PHE A 87 9.42 -9.21 6.92
CA PHE A 87 9.30 -8.93 5.49
C PHE A 87 9.39 -7.43 5.18
N LEU A 88 8.60 -6.60 5.87
CA LEU A 88 8.64 -5.15 5.70
C LEU A 88 10.00 -4.55 6.04
N LEU A 89 10.58 -4.96 7.17
CA LEU A 89 11.88 -4.49 7.61
C LEU A 89 12.96 -4.69 6.53
N PHE A 90 13.09 -5.92 6.05
CA PHE A 90 14.09 -6.26 5.03
C PHE A 90 13.76 -5.65 3.66
N THR A 91 12.49 -5.52 3.31
CA THR A 91 12.10 -4.90 2.05
C THR A 91 12.40 -3.40 2.05
N PHE A 92 12.18 -2.69 3.14
CA PHE A 92 12.59 -1.28 3.25
C PHE A 92 14.09 -1.09 3.05
N VAL A 93 14.91 -1.93 3.69
CA VAL A 93 16.36 -1.91 3.51
C VAL A 93 16.76 -2.22 2.07
N LEU A 94 16.13 -3.22 1.45
CA LEU A 94 16.40 -3.66 0.07
C LEU A 94 16.10 -2.55 -0.96
N VAL A 95 14.96 -1.87 -0.81
CA VAL A 95 14.49 -0.86 -1.77
C VAL A 95 15.20 0.48 -1.61
N TYR A 96 15.70 0.79 -0.41
CA TYR A 96 16.29 2.08 -0.10
C TYR A 96 17.44 2.51 -1.04
N PRO A 97 18.42 1.67 -1.38
CA PRO A 97 19.50 2.09 -2.29
C PRO A 97 19.01 2.45 -3.70
N LEU A 98 17.88 1.88 -4.15
CA LEU A 98 17.30 2.21 -5.45
C LEU A 98 16.90 3.69 -5.54
N SER A 99 16.42 4.27 -4.44
CA SER A 99 16.07 5.70 -4.35
C SER A 99 17.28 6.64 -4.46
N LYS A 100 18.49 6.13 -4.25
CA LYS A 100 19.76 6.86 -4.37
C LYS A 100 20.36 6.81 -5.78
N THR A 101 19.76 6.06 -6.70
CA THR A 101 20.22 5.91 -8.07
C THR A 101 19.43 6.81 -9.03
N PHE A 102 19.97 7.00 -10.24
CA PHE A 102 19.25 7.64 -11.32
C PHE A 102 18.27 6.70 -12.04
N PHE A 103 17.99 5.54 -11.47
CA PHE A 103 17.12 4.52 -12.08
C PHE A 103 15.73 5.08 -12.43
N VAL A 104 15.09 5.79 -11.50
CA VAL A 104 13.76 6.41 -11.70
C VAL A 104 13.77 7.31 -12.94
N ARG A 105 14.71 8.26 -12.97
CA ARG A 105 14.83 9.20 -14.09
C ARG A 105 15.18 8.51 -15.41
N ARG A 106 16.05 7.50 -15.37
CA ARG A 106 16.45 6.71 -16.53
C ARG A 106 15.30 5.90 -17.13
N CYS A 107 14.55 5.20 -16.28
CA CYS A 107 13.36 4.48 -16.71
C CYS A 107 12.34 5.43 -17.34
N ALA A 108 12.03 6.54 -16.67
CA ALA A 108 11.09 7.51 -17.20
C ALA A 108 11.50 8.04 -18.57
N VAL A 109 12.76 8.44 -18.72
CA VAL A 109 13.32 8.90 -20.00
C VAL A 109 13.23 7.81 -21.07
N ALA A 110 13.57 6.56 -20.74
CA ALA A 110 13.48 5.45 -21.70
C ALA A 110 12.05 5.25 -22.20
N PHE A 111 11.05 5.35 -21.31
CA PHE A 111 9.64 5.23 -21.69
C PHE A 111 9.17 6.38 -22.58
N VAL A 112 9.45 7.64 -22.22
CA VAL A 112 8.89 8.80 -22.93
C VAL A 112 9.65 9.13 -24.23
N THR A 113 10.91 8.71 -24.37
CA THR A 113 11.73 8.98 -25.55
C THR A 113 11.75 7.83 -26.57
N ASN A 114 11.02 6.74 -26.32
CA ASN A 114 10.94 5.66 -27.30
C ASN A 114 10.19 6.09 -28.57
N ARG A 115 10.41 5.37 -29.68
CA ARG A 115 9.85 5.69 -30.99
C ARG A 115 8.31 5.72 -31.01
N PHE A 116 7.65 4.95 -30.15
CA PHE A 116 6.18 4.88 -30.11
C PHE A 116 5.58 6.03 -29.30
N ALA A 117 6.19 6.42 -28.18
CA ALA A 117 5.76 7.55 -27.37
C ALA A 117 5.77 8.86 -28.19
N ARG A 118 6.80 9.06 -29.01
CA ARG A 118 6.96 10.28 -29.81
C ARG A 118 6.02 10.39 -31.03
N LYS A 119 5.22 9.37 -31.34
CA LYS A 119 4.28 9.40 -32.49
C LYS A 119 3.02 10.24 -32.22
N GLY A 120 2.83 10.78 -31.03
CA GLY A 120 1.69 11.64 -30.72
C GLY A 120 1.53 11.95 -29.24
N PRO A 121 0.87 13.07 -28.89
CA PRO A 121 0.76 13.53 -27.52
C PRO A 121 0.13 12.50 -26.55
N TRP A 122 -0.96 11.86 -26.96
CA TRP A 122 -1.62 10.84 -26.12
C TRP A 122 -0.75 9.61 -25.89
N ARG A 123 0.08 9.23 -26.87
CA ARG A 123 1.05 8.14 -26.67
C ARG A 123 2.12 8.54 -25.66
N PHE A 124 2.61 9.79 -25.75
CA PHE A 124 3.56 10.32 -24.78
C PHE A 124 2.99 10.28 -23.37
N VAL A 125 1.77 10.80 -23.17
CA VAL A 125 1.07 10.75 -21.87
C VAL A 125 0.93 9.32 -21.38
N SER A 126 0.47 8.39 -22.22
CA SER A 126 0.32 6.98 -21.84
C SER A 126 1.65 6.37 -21.40
N PHE A 127 2.73 6.56 -22.15
CA PHE A 127 4.05 6.03 -21.80
C PHE A 127 4.60 6.67 -20.52
N LEU A 128 4.33 7.95 -20.27
CA LEU A 128 4.69 8.60 -19.02
C LEU A 128 3.96 7.96 -17.83
N LEU A 129 2.65 7.80 -17.91
CA LEU A 129 1.85 7.19 -16.83
C LEU A 129 2.22 5.72 -16.60
N PHE A 130 2.46 4.96 -17.66
CA PHE A 130 2.97 3.59 -17.53
C PHE A 130 4.36 3.53 -16.90
N SER A 131 5.27 4.47 -17.22
CA SER A 131 6.60 4.51 -16.62
C SER A 131 6.53 4.74 -15.11
N VAL A 132 5.69 5.67 -14.68
CA VAL A 132 5.45 5.99 -13.27
C VAL A 132 4.84 4.78 -12.55
N THR A 133 3.81 4.17 -13.15
CA THR A 133 3.17 2.98 -12.60
C THR A 133 4.17 1.83 -12.45
N PHE A 134 4.99 1.58 -13.47
CA PHE A 134 6.01 0.52 -13.42
C PHE A 134 7.02 0.74 -12.29
N MET A 135 7.53 1.96 -12.13
CA MET A 135 8.47 2.27 -11.05
C MET A 135 7.82 2.16 -9.66
N GLY A 136 6.56 2.55 -9.55
CA GLY A 136 5.81 2.47 -8.31
C GLY A 136 5.48 1.05 -7.85
N LEU A 137 5.67 0.03 -8.69
CA LEU A 137 5.60 -1.37 -8.25
C LEU A 137 6.70 -1.74 -7.23
N PHE A 138 7.80 -1.01 -7.23
CA PHE A 138 9.01 -1.32 -6.45
C PHE A 138 9.42 -0.24 -5.47
N ILE A 139 8.97 1.00 -5.66
CA ILE A 139 9.42 2.17 -4.91
C ILE A 139 8.24 2.75 -4.14
N SER A 140 8.46 3.09 -2.86
CA SER A 140 7.40 3.68 -2.04
C SER A 140 6.87 5.00 -2.64
N PRO A 141 5.57 5.29 -2.53
CA PRO A 141 4.93 6.41 -3.22
C PRO A 141 5.57 7.77 -2.92
N SER A 142 5.84 8.06 -1.66
CA SER A 142 6.43 9.34 -1.25
C SER A 142 7.84 9.52 -1.81
N VAL A 143 8.66 8.46 -1.79
CA VAL A 143 10.03 8.49 -2.34
C VAL A 143 10.00 8.65 -3.85
N LEU A 144 9.14 7.85 -4.52
CA LEU A 144 9.00 7.93 -5.98
C LEU A 144 8.53 9.31 -6.42
N PHE A 145 7.52 9.89 -5.75
CA PHE A 145 6.99 11.20 -6.13
C PHE A 145 8.03 12.30 -6.01
N VAL A 146 8.75 12.35 -4.88
CA VAL A 146 9.82 13.33 -4.64
C VAL A 146 10.96 13.16 -5.67
N ALA A 147 11.34 11.93 -5.99
CA ALA A 147 12.39 11.66 -6.98
C ALA A 147 11.93 11.95 -8.43
N PHE A 148 10.62 11.83 -8.69
CA PHE A 148 10.06 12.04 -10.02
C PHE A 148 9.72 13.52 -10.31
N MET A 149 9.45 14.31 -9.29
CA MET A 149 9.07 15.73 -9.46
C MET A 149 10.08 16.55 -10.28
N PRO A 150 11.40 16.50 -10.03
CA PRO A 150 12.36 17.21 -10.86
C PRO A 150 12.33 16.79 -12.33
N PHE A 151 12.09 15.51 -12.59
CA PHE A 151 11.95 15.01 -13.96
C PHE A 151 10.66 15.48 -14.63
N LEU A 152 9.56 15.59 -13.88
CA LEU A 152 8.31 16.13 -14.39
C LEU A 152 8.45 17.64 -14.71
N GLU A 153 9.20 18.39 -13.90
CA GLU A 153 9.56 19.78 -14.18
C GLU A 153 10.42 19.90 -15.45
N ASP A 154 11.42 19.01 -15.65
CA ASP A 154 12.18 18.94 -16.90
C ASP A 154 11.26 18.70 -18.12
N ILE A 155 10.26 17.84 -18.00
CA ILE A 155 9.26 17.61 -19.06
C ILE A 155 8.49 18.89 -19.37
N TYR A 156 8.03 19.60 -18.35
CA TYR A 156 7.32 20.85 -18.53
C TYR A 156 8.17 21.91 -19.22
N GLU A 157 9.43 22.05 -18.83
CA GLU A 157 10.37 22.99 -19.41
C GLU A 157 10.71 22.63 -20.86
N VAL A 158 11.17 21.42 -21.12
CA VAL A 158 11.59 20.93 -22.45
C VAL A 158 10.44 20.97 -23.45
N LEU A 159 9.23 20.57 -23.05
CA LEU A 159 8.05 20.56 -23.91
C LEU A 159 7.28 21.91 -23.89
N GLN A 160 7.81 22.93 -23.20
CA GLN A 160 7.27 24.27 -23.12
C GLN A 160 5.82 24.32 -22.59
N ILE A 161 5.50 23.42 -21.64
CA ILE A 161 4.18 23.36 -20.97
C ILE A 161 4.12 24.48 -19.92
N LYS A 162 3.12 25.35 -20.04
CA LYS A 162 2.96 26.50 -19.14
C LYS A 162 2.31 26.09 -17.81
N LYS A 163 2.70 26.74 -16.70
CA LYS A 163 1.97 26.62 -15.43
C LYS A 163 0.50 27.02 -15.61
N LYS A 164 -0.37 26.34 -14.88
CA LYS A 164 -1.85 26.49 -14.97
C LYS A 164 -2.45 26.05 -16.31
N SER A 165 -1.70 25.44 -17.21
CA SER A 165 -2.24 24.84 -18.43
C SER A 165 -3.02 23.57 -18.09
N GLN A 166 -3.98 23.21 -18.92
CA GLN A 166 -4.76 21.97 -18.74
C GLN A 166 -3.88 20.73 -18.89
N THR A 167 -2.93 20.74 -19.82
CA THR A 167 -1.96 19.65 -20.01
C THR A 167 -1.07 19.49 -18.78
N GLY A 168 -0.53 20.60 -18.23
CA GLY A 168 0.31 20.54 -17.03
C GLY A 168 -0.44 19.99 -15.81
N ASN A 169 -1.67 20.43 -15.60
CA ASN A 169 -2.55 19.92 -14.55
C ASN A 169 -2.84 18.43 -14.72
N MET A 170 -3.20 18.00 -15.93
CA MET A 170 -3.48 16.58 -16.24
C MET A 170 -2.25 15.69 -15.99
N LEU A 171 -1.05 16.10 -16.40
CA LEU A 171 0.17 15.33 -16.18
C LEU A 171 0.52 15.22 -14.70
N MET A 172 0.32 16.29 -13.91
CA MET A 172 0.52 16.28 -12.47
C MET A 172 -0.45 15.33 -11.78
N LEU A 173 -1.76 15.45 -12.08
CA LEU A 173 -2.79 14.56 -11.54
C LEU A 173 -2.53 13.09 -11.91
N GLY A 174 -2.26 12.83 -13.19
CA GLY A 174 -1.99 11.47 -13.67
C GLY A 174 -0.76 10.85 -13.02
N THR A 175 0.31 11.63 -12.83
CA THR A 175 1.52 11.19 -12.13
C THR A 175 1.21 10.84 -10.66
N ALA A 176 0.53 11.74 -9.94
CA ALA A 176 0.16 11.51 -8.55
C ALA A 176 -0.74 10.26 -8.40
N PHE A 177 -1.75 10.11 -9.25
CA PHE A 177 -2.70 8.99 -9.20
C PHE A 177 -2.03 7.66 -9.54
N CYS A 178 -1.18 7.62 -10.56
CA CYS A 178 -0.46 6.41 -10.93
C CYS A 178 0.56 5.98 -9.87
N ILE A 179 1.23 6.91 -9.20
CA ILE A 179 2.15 6.60 -8.09
C ILE A 179 1.38 6.00 -6.90
N SER A 180 0.27 6.61 -6.51
CA SER A 180 -0.55 6.10 -5.42
C SER A 180 -1.12 4.73 -5.74
N LEU A 181 -1.72 4.55 -6.93
CA LEU A 181 -2.26 3.29 -7.41
C LEU A 181 -1.23 2.16 -7.40
N SER A 182 -0.04 2.42 -7.96
CA SER A 182 1.00 1.39 -8.13
C SER A 182 1.45 0.78 -6.80
N SER A 183 1.34 1.53 -5.71
CA SER A 183 1.65 1.06 -4.37
C SER A 183 0.65 0.03 -3.81
N GLY A 184 -0.56 -0.03 -4.37
CA GLY A 184 -1.54 -1.08 -4.09
C GLY A 184 -1.36 -2.33 -4.96
N MET A 185 -0.68 -2.22 -6.10
CA MET A 185 -0.57 -3.31 -7.08
C MET A 185 0.38 -4.44 -6.64
N THR A 186 1.33 -4.14 -5.76
CA THR A 186 2.29 -5.11 -5.22
C THR A 186 2.48 -4.91 -3.72
N ALA A 187 2.89 -5.95 -3.02
CA ALA A 187 3.32 -5.83 -1.64
C ALA A 187 4.84 -5.56 -1.51
N ILE A 188 5.53 -5.27 -2.62
CA ILE A 188 6.97 -5.01 -2.64
C ILE A 188 7.24 -3.58 -2.16
N GLY A 189 7.73 -3.43 -0.92
CA GLY A 189 8.03 -2.11 -0.34
C GLY A 189 6.82 -1.29 0.09
N HIS A 190 5.63 -1.89 0.12
CA HIS A 190 4.40 -1.22 0.48
C HIS A 190 3.77 -1.83 1.73
N VAL A 191 3.39 -0.96 2.68
CA VAL A 191 2.92 -1.39 4.00
C VAL A 191 1.51 -1.96 3.94
N TRP A 192 0.57 -1.26 3.33
CA TRP A 192 -0.85 -1.62 3.34
C TRP A 192 -1.17 -2.94 2.63
N PRO A 193 -0.64 -3.30 1.43
CA PRO A 193 -0.82 -4.63 0.87
C PRO A 193 -0.27 -5.73 1.78
N THR A 194 0.90 -5.48 2.37
CA THR A 194 1.55 -6.44 3.28
C THR A 194 0.75 -6.63 4.57
N LEU A 195 0.16 -5.56 5.11
CA LEU A 195 -0.75 -5.64 6.26
C LEU A 195 -2.00 -6.46 5.94
N ALA A 196 -2.65 -6.22 4.79
CA ALA A 196 -3.82 -6.97 4.37
C ALA A 196 -3.55 -8.48 4.28
N ILE A 197 -2.43 -8.86 3.63
CA ILE A 197 -1.97 -10.27 3.59
C ILE A 197 -1.73 -10.80 5.01
N GLY A 198 -1.09 -10.00 5.86
CA GLY A 198 -0.80 -10.36 7.25
C GLY A 198 -2.05 -10.60 8.09
N TYR A 199 -3.05 -9.76 7.96
CA TYR A 199 -4.35 -9.92 8.64
C TYR A 199 -5.08 -11.18 8.17
N TYR A 200 -5.13 -11.43 6.87
CA TYR A 200 -5.75 -12.63 6.33
C TYR A 200 -5.05 -13.90 6.84
N LYS A 201 -3.70 -13.91 6.83
CA LYS A 201 -2.93 -15.02 7.38
C LYS A 201 -3.20 -15.23 8.88
N ALA A 202 -3.27 -14.16 9.67
CA ALA A 202 -3.55 -14.25 11.11
C ALA A 202 -4.95 -14.81 11.40
N ALA A 203 -5.95 -14.40 10.60
CA ALA A 203 -7.34 -14.77 10.83
C ALA A 203 -7.74 -16.13 10.22
N ALA A 204 -7.19 -16.48 9.05
CA ALA A 204 -7.57 -17.68 8.29
C ALA A 204 -6.50 -18.79 8.33
N GLY A 205 -5.29 -18.51 8.82
CA GLY A 205 -4.15 -19.43 8.75
C GLY A 205 -3.60 -19.67 7.34
N ILE A 206 -4.12 -18.98 6.32
CA ILE A 206 -3.78 -19.14 4.91
C ILE A 206 -2.83 -18.00 4.49
N GLU A 207 -1.71 -18.36 3.89
CA GLU A 207 -0.74 -17.38 3.38
C GLU A 207 -0.98 -17.09 1.89
N VAL A 208 -1.28 -15.82 1.58
CA VAL A 208 -1.25 -15.32 0.20
C VAL A 208 0.18 -14.93 -0.13
N ASN A 209 0.75 -15.59 -1.14
CA ASN A 209 2.10 -15.27 -1.56
C ASN A 209 2.16 -14.05 -2.48
N GLN A 210 3.38 -13.50 -2.69
CA GLN A 210 3.58 -12.28 -3.48
C GLN A 210 3.08 -12.41 -4.91
N PHE A 211 3.27 -13.59 -5.54
CA PHE A 211 2.81 -13.83 -6.90
C PHE A 211 1.28 -13.79 -7.00
N GLN A 212 0.56 -14.43 -6.07
CA GLN A 212 -0.90 -14.40 -6.02
C GLN A 212 -1.43 -12.98 -5.87
N TYR A 213 -0.84 -12.21 -4.94
CA TYR A 213 -1.23 -10.81 -4.76
C TYR A 213 -1.00 -9.98 -6.03
N MET A 214 0.19 -10.08 -6.63
CA MET A 214 0.54 -9.37 -7.87
C MET A 214 -0.31 -9.80 -9.06
N ALA A 215 -0.67 -11.08 -9.15
CA ALA A 215 -1.51 -11.61 -10.22
C ALA A 215 -2.95 -11.04 -10.18
N VAL A 216 -3.42 -10.57 -9.03
CA VAL A 216 -4.68 -9.83 -8.88
C VAL A 216 -4.46 -8.32 -9.02
N GLY A 217 -3.48 -7.78 -8.30
CA GLY A 217 -3.27 -6.34 -8.19
C GLY A 217 -2.76 -5.70 -9.49
N ILE A 218 -1.84 -6.34 -10.22
CA ILE A 218 -1.27 -5.76 -11.45
C ILE A 218 -2.31 -5.65 -12.56
N PRO A 219 -3.07 -6.69 -12.94
CA PRO A 219 -4.11 -6.55 -13.97
C PRO A 219 -5.19 -5.54 -13.57
N THR A 220 -5.64 -5.55 -12.31
CA THR A 220 -6.62 -4.58 -11.80
C THR A 220 -6.11 -3.15 -11.92
N GLY A 221 -4.86 -2.91 -11.52
CA GLY A 221 -4.24 -1.59 -11.63
C GLY A 221 -3.99 -1.16 -13.07
N LEU A 222 -3.61 -2.06 -13.97
CA LEU A 222 -3.45 -1.75 -15.40
C LEU A 222 -4.78 -1.33 -16.05
N VAL A 223 -5.88 -2.01 -15.73
CA VAL A 223 -7.22 -1.60 -16.17
C VAL A 223 -7.54 -0.20 -15.67
N LEU A 224 -7.19 0.11 -14.42
CA LEU A 224 -7.44 1.43 -13.84
C LEU A 224 -6.56 2.53 -14.49
N VAL A 225 -5.29 2.25 -14.81
CA VAL A 225 -4.44 3.19 -15.57
C VAL A 225 -5.00 3.46 -16.97
N LEU A 226 -5.46 2.41 -17.66
CA LEU A 226 -6.09 2.56 -18.98
C LEU A 226 -7.39 3.37 -18.89
N SER A 227 -8.21 3.12 -17.87
CA SER A 227 -9.43 3.88 -17.59
C SER A 227 -9.13 5.35 -17.29
N LEU A 228 -8.08 5.64 -16.51
CA LEU A 228 -7.63 7.01 -16.26
C LEU A 228 -7.18 7.72 -17.55
N ILE A 229 -6.41 7.05 -18.40
CA ILE A 229 -6.01 7.58 -19.72
C ILE A 229 -7.25 7.85 -20.58
N ALA A 230 -8.23 6.95 -20.58
CA ALA A 230 -9.49 7.14 -21.30
C ALA A 230 -10.28 8.36 -20.77
N VAL A 231 -10.39 8.52 -19.45
CA VAL A 231 -11.02 9.69 -18.82
C VAL A 231 -10.30 10.99 -19.22
N PHE A 232 -8.98 10.99 -19.15
CA PHE A 232 -8.21 12.17 -19.58
C PHE A 232 -8.41 12.48 -21.05
N ARG A 233 -8.47 11.48 -21.90
CA ARG A 233 -8.64 11.64 -23.35
C ARG A 233 -10.05 12.06 -23.77
N TYR A 234 -11.07 11.51 -23.15
CA TYR A 234 -12.45 11.68 -23.62
C TYR A 234 -13.30 12.59 -22.74
N ILE A 235 -12.94 12.79 -21.47
CA ILE A 235 -13.68 13.63 -20.52
C ILE A 235 -12.91 14.92 -20.19
N TYR A 236 -11.66 14.81 -19.73
CA TYR A 236 -10.82 15.97 -19.37
C TYR A 236 -10.46 16.82 -20.59
N ARG A 237 -10.01 16.20 -21.68
CA ARG A 237 -9.75 16.80 -23.01
C ARG A 237 -8.92 18.09 -22.96
N PRO A 238 -7.65 18.07 -22.54
CA PRO A 238 -6.84 19.27 -22.47
C PRO A 238 -6.70 19.91 -23.87
N SER A 239 -7.10 21.16 -24.00
CA SER A 239 -7.12 21.88 -25.28
C SER A 239 -5.73 22.24 -25.79
N ASP A 240 -4.74 22.31 -24.89
CA ASP A 240 -3.37 22.71 -25.16
C ASP A 240 -2.42 21.51 -25.39
N LEU A 241 -2.92 20.29 -25.29
CA LEU A 241 -2.09 19.08 -25.45
C LEU A 241 -1.43 18.97 -26.83
N ALA A 242 -2.13 19.41 -27.89
CA ALA A 242 -1.62 19.39 -29.24
C ALA A 242 -0.45 20.39 -29.48
N GLN A 243 -0.27 21.36 -28.58
CA GLN A 243 0.80 22.37 -28.65
C GLN A 243 2.16 21.83 -28.16
N MET A 244 2.20 20.64 -27.55
CA MET A 244 3.45 20.04 -27.09
C MET A 244 4.41 19.75 -28.25
N ASP A 245 5.62 20.28 -28.19
CA ASP A 245 6.69 19.96 -29.15
C ASP A 245 7.43 18.67 -28.77
N LEU A 246 6.88 17.54 -29.20
CA LEU A 246 7.45 16.21 -28.92
C LEU A 246 8.82 15.98 -29.57
N ARG A 247 9.27 16.84 -30.52
CA ARG A 247 10.61 16.72 -31.13
C ARG A 247 11.67 16.98 -30.07
N LYS A 248 11.39 17.89 -29.13
CA LYS A 248 12.26 18.24 -28.01
C LYS A 248 12.36 17.14 -26.96
N ALA A 249 11.42 16.19 -26.92
CA ALA A 249 11.47 15.07 -25.95
C ALA A 249 12.78 14.29 -25.95
N MET A 250 13.53 14.31 -27.06
CA MET A 250 14.87 13.68 -27.13
C MET A 250 15.91 14.39 -26.27
N GLU A 251 15.74 15.68 -25.99
CA GLU A 251 16.63 16.45 -25.13
C GLU A 251 16.63 15.90 -23.70
N LEU A 252 15.52 15.29 -23.24
CA LEU A 252 15.45 14.63 -21.95
C LEU A 252 16.52 13.54 -21.76
N LYS A 253 17.02 12.92 -22.85
CA LYS A 253 18.12 11.94 -22.79
C LYS A 253 19.43 12.56 -22.33
N THR A 254 19.69 13.79 -22.66
CA THR A 254 20.94 14.48 -22.29
C THR A 254 21.00 14.81 -20.79
N LEU A 255 19.85 14.84 -20.15
CA LEU A 255 19.70 15.16 -18.72
C LEU A 255 19.96 13.95 -17.80
N VAL A 256 20.21 12.77 -18.37
CA VAL A 256 20.40 11.53 -17.59
C VAL A 256 21.86 11.06 -17.66
N PRO A 257 22.54 10.92 -16.52
CA PRO A 257 23.90 10.40 -16.48
C PRO A 257 23.99 8.96 -17.00
N LYS A 258 25.18 8.54 -17.42
CA LYS A 258 25.44 7.13 -17.78
C LYS A 258 25.20 6.22 -16.57
N THR A 259 24.77 4.98 -16.82
CA THR A 259 24.55 3.97 -15.77
C THR A 259 25.86 3.68 -15.03
N SER A 260 25.86 3.77 -13.72
CA SER A 260 27.03 3.39 -12.93
C SER A 260 27.05 1.88 -12.66
N ARG A 261 28.24 1.33 -12.39
CA ARG A 261 28.40 -0.08 -12.00
C ARG A 261 27.60 -0.37 -10.71
N ARG A 262 27.62 0.57 -9.75
CA ARG A 262 26.85 0.49 -8.50
C ARG A 262 25.36 0.31 -8.75
N GLU A 263 24.80 1.12 -9.63
CA GLU A 263 23.38 1.04 -10.02
C GLU A 263 23.04 -0.33 -10.62
N VAL A 264 23.90 -0.86 -11.52
CA VAL A 264 23.69 -2.19 -12.13
C VAL A 264 23.70 -3.28 -11.05
N MET A 265 24.63 -3.21 -10.07
CA MET A 265 24.72 -4.19 -8.99
C MET A 265 23.47 -4.13 -8.08
N ILE A 266 22.99 -2.92 -7.71
CA ILE A 266 21.77 -2.73 -6.93
C ILE A 266 20.55 -3.32 -7.68
N LEU A 267 20.43 -3.02 -8.98
CA LEU A 267 19.35 -3.55 -9.80
C LEU A 267 19.42 -5.07 -9.96
N ALA A 268 20.61 -5.64 -10.05
CA ALA A 268 20.80 -7.10 -10.10
C ALA A 268 20.34 -7.77 -8.80
N VAL A 269 20.68 -7.21 -7.63
CA VAL A 269 20.21 -7.70 -6.32
C VAL A 269 18.70 -7.62 -6.23
N MET A 270 18.10 -6.50 -6.67
CA MET A 270 16.64 -6.34 -6.69
C MET A 270 15.98 -7.36 -7.63
N ALA A 271 16.50 -7.53 -8.85
CA ALA A 271 15.99 -8.50 -9.80
C ALA A 271 16.06 -9.94 -9.25
N LEU A 272 17.17 -10.32 -8.62
CA LEU A 272 17.31 -11.61 -7.94
C LEU A 272 16.22 -11.80 -6.87
N THR A 273 15.99 -10.80 -6.05
CA THR A 273 14.95 -10.88 -5.01
C THR A 273 13.56 -11.07 -5.62
N VAL A 274 13.22 -10.32 -6.67
CA VAL A 274 11.93 -10.47 -7.38
C VAL A 274 11.80 -11.86 -8.00
N ILE A 275 12.86 -12.38 -8.61
CA ILE A 275 12.89 -13.74 -9.16
C ILE A 275 12.65 -14.78 -8.07
N LEU A 276 13.23 -14.60 -6.88
CA LEU A 276 13.02 -15.51 -5.75
C LEU A 276 11.61 -15.42 -5.16
N TRP A 277 10.90 -14.29 -5.30
CA TRP A 277 9.50 -14.18 -4.89
C TRP A 277 8.53 -14.81 -5.89
N VAL A 278 8.74 -14.56 -7.17
CA VAL A 278 7.81 -14.94 -8.25
C VAL A 278 8.13 -16.33 -8.80
N GLY A 279 9.43 -16.66 -8.92
CA GLY A 279 9.93 -17.88 -9.54
C GLY A 279 9.35 -19.17 -8.97
N PRO A 280 9.29 -19.35 -7.64
CA PRO A 280 8.71 -20.58 -7.06
C PRO A 280 7.28 -20.83 -7.55
N SER A 281 6.44 -19.79 -7.61
CA SER A 281 5.05 -19.91 -8.05
C SER A 281 4.93 -20.29 -9.53
N LEU A 282 5.82 -19.79 -10.38
CA LEU A 282 5.87 -20.17 -11.80
C LEU A 282 6.32 -21.62 -12.01
N LEU A 283 7.12 -22.16 -11.10
CA LEU A 283 7.60 -23.53 -11.15
C LEU A 283 6.56 -24.57 -10.72
N ARG A 284 5.42 -24.15 -10.16
CA ARG A 284 4.37 -25.07 -9.68
C ARG A 284 3.90 -26.07 -10.73
N GLY A 285 3.73 -25.61 -11.97
CA GLY A 285 3.29 -26.45 -13.09
C GLY A 285 4.42 -27.21 -13.80
N VAL A 286 5.69 -26.77 -13.63
CA VAL A 286 6.84 -27.34 -14.35
C VAL A 286 7.63 -28.32 -13.50
N SER A 287 7.86 -28.01 -12.24
CA SER A 287 8.62 -28.82 -11.29
C SER A 287 8.03 -28.75 -9.88
N PRO A 288 7.05 -29.61 -9.56
CA PRO A 288 6.42 -29.62 -8.24
C PRO A 288 7.41 -29.83 -7.07
N TRP A 289 8.49 -30.59 -7.30
CA TRP A 289 9.54 -30.80 -6.31
C TRP A 289 10.29 -29.48 -6.00
N LEU A 290 10.70 -28.75 -7.04
CA LEU A 290 11.41 -27.50 -6.88
C LEU A 290 10.50 -26.43 -6.26
N TYR A 291 9.23 -26.37 -6.67
CA TYR A 291 8.21 -25.55 -6.04
C TYR A 291 8.11 -25.84 -4.54
N LYS A 292 7.93 -27.11 -4.15
CA LYS A 292 7.80 -27.51 -2.75
C LYS A 292 9.07 -27.21 -1.93
N SER A 293 10.25 -27.36 -2.53
CA SER A 293 11.54 -27.07 -1.88
C SER A 293 11.73 -25.58 -1.63
N LEU A 294 11.37 -24.72 -2.58
CA LEU A 294 11.52 -23.26 -2.47
C LEU A 294 10.39 -22.61 -1.65
N SER A 295 9.17 -23.12 -1.74
CA SER A 295 8.00 -22.57 -1.02
C SER A 295 8.03 -22.81 0.49
N ARG A 296 8.93 -23.68 1.00
CA ARG A 296 9.14 -23.84 2.45
C ARG A 296 9.78 -22.62 3.11
N TYR A 297 10.46 -21.78 2.34
CA TYR A 297 11.04 -20.54 2.84
C TYR A 297 9.97 -19.45 2.89
N THR A 298 9.99 -18.65 3.96
CA THR A 298 9.00 -17.57 4.14
C THR A 298 9.19 -16.46 3.10
N THR A 299 8.15 -15.64 2.90
CA THR A 299 8.19 -14.46 2.02
C THR A 299 9.27 -13.44 2.42
N ALA A 300 9.74 -13.48 3.67
CA ALA A 300 10.79 -12.59 4.17
C ALA A 300 12.22 -13.04 3.80
N MET A 301 12.42 -14.29 3.35
CA MET A 301 13.77 -14.79 3.02
C MET A 301 14.40 -14.07 1.82
N PRO A 302 13.71 -13.85 0.68
CA PRO A 302 14.33 -13.17 -0.46
C PRO A 302 14.83 -11.75 -0.13
N PRO A 303 14.05 -10.86 0.52
CA PRO A 303 14.56 -9.53 0.85
C PRO A 303 15.68 -9.58 1.91
N LEU A 304 15.66 -10.54 2.84
CA LEU A 304 16.78 -10.74 3.77
C LEU A 304 18.08 -11.07 3.00
N LEU A 305 18.03 -12.01 2.05
CA LEU A 305 19.17 -12.33 1.18
C LEU A 305 19.63 -11.08 0.41
N GLY A 306 18.69 -10.33 -0.15
CA GLY A 306 18.99 -9.07 -0.85
C GLY A 306 19.72 -8.06 0.04
N CYS A 307 19.29 -7.88 1.29
CA CYS A 307 19.98 -7.03 2.28
C CYS A 307 21.43 -7.50 2.54
N ILE A 308 21.62 -8.81 2.74
CA ILE A 308 22.95 -9.40 2.96
C ILE A 308 23.86 -9.09 1.76
N LEU A 309 23.36 -9.28 0.53
CA LEU A 309 24.13 -8.97 -0.67
C LEU A 309 24.47 -7.49 -0.78
N LEU A 310 23.55 -6.58 -0.45
CA LEU A 310 23.82 -5.13 -0.45
C LEU A 310 24.90 -4.71 0.56
N PHE A 311 24.99 -5.38 1.71
CA PHE A 311 26.00 -5.11 2.73
C PHE A 311 27.37 -5.71 2.37
N ILE A 312 27.43 -6.86 1.67
CA ILE A 312 28.66 -7.57 1.34
C ILE A 312 29.28 -7.07 0.03
N LEU A 313 28.45 -6.85 -1.01
CA LEU A 313 28.94 -6.42 -2.31
C LEU A 313 29.52 -5.02 -2.25
N ARG A 314 30.67 -4.82 -2.87
CA ARG A 314 31.45 -3.58 -2.82
C ARG A 314 31.72 -3.03 -4.20
N GLU A 315 31.74 -1.72 -4.29
CA GLU A 315 32.29 -0.98 -5.43
C GLU A 315 33.29 0.05 -4.90
N ASN A 316 34.48 0.07 -5.48
CA ASN A 316 35.59 0.96 -5.05
C ASN A 316 35.93 0.88 -3.54
N GLY A 317 35.80 -0.32 -2.94
CA GLY A 317 36.06 -0.55 -1.51
C GLY A 317 34.87 -0.28 -0.58
N GLU A 318 33.84 0.43 -1.04
CA GLU A 318 32.65 0.77 -0.27
C GLU A 318 31.50 -0.21 -0.50
N PRO A 319 30.73 -0.61 0.53
CA PRO A 319 29.56 -1.47 0.37
C PRO A 319 28.48 -0.78 -0.46
N LEU A 320 27.64 -1.55 -1.16
CA LEU A 320 26.49 -0.99 -1.90
C LEU A 320 25.52 -0.26 -0.98
N LEU A 321 25.41 -0.72 0.25
CA LEU A 321 24.65 -0.07 1.32
C LEU A 321 25.38 -0.30 2.65
N SER A 322 25.65 0.75 3.43
CA SER A 322 26.17 0.59 4.78
C SER A 322 25.04 0.23 5.76
N PHE A 323 25.32 -0.64 6.73
CA PHE A 323 24.33 -1.04 7.74
C PHE A 323 23.79 0.18 8.52
N LYS A 324 24.66 1.11 8.89
CA LYS A 324 24.28 2.34 9.60
C LYS A 324 23.27 3.16 8.78
N GLU A 325 23.55 3.36 7.51
CA GLU A 325 22.67 4.11 6.60
C GLU A 325 21.33 3.42 6.42
N ALA A 326 21.33 2.08 6.23
CA ALA A 326 20.13 1.28 6.12
C ALA A 326 19.19 1.46 7.32
N VAL A 327 19.74 1.36 8.53
CA VAL A 327 18.96 1.45 9.77
C VAL A 327 18.48 2.88 10.04
N SER A 328 19.31 3.89 9.76
CA SER A 328 18.99 5.29 10.06
C SER A 328 18.00 5.91 9.05
N ASN A 329 18.10 5.55 7.78
CA ASN A 329 17.39 6.24 6.70
C ASN A 329 16.53 5.30 5.82
N GLY A 330 16.85 4.00 5.79
CA GLY A 330 16.16 3.04 4.95
C GLY A 330 14.86 2.51 5.55
N ILE A 331 14.78 2.41 6.89
CA ILE A 331 13.66 1.80 7.59
C ILE A 331 12.63 2.84 8.02
N LEU A 332 11.38 2.63 7.64
CA LEU A 332 10.24 3.41 8.12
C LEU A 332 9.77 2.84 9.47
N TRP A 333 10.44 3.24 10.56
CA TRP A 333 10.21 2.71 11.91
C TRP A 333 8.77 2.84 12.39
N ALA A 334 8.10 3.96 12.07
CA ALA A 334 6.68 4.15 12.38
C ALA A 334 5.81 3.04 11.77
N ALA A 335 6.09 2.67 10.51
CA ALA A 335 5.38 1.59 9.82
C ALA A 335 5.69 0.21 10.44
N ILE A 336 6.93 -0.03 10.87
CA ILE A 336 7.31 -1.29 11.53
C ILE A 336 6.58 -1.44 12.86
N LEU A 337 6.59 -0.40 13.72
CA LEU A 337 5.91 -0.40 15.02
C LEU A 337 4.39 -0.58 14.85
N MET A 338 3.80 0.18 13.93
CA MET A 338 2.37 0.06 13.62
C MET A 338 2.03 -1.34 13.11
N THR A 339 2.82 -1.92 12.21
CA THR A 339 2.57 -3.27 11.68
C THR A 339 2.62 -4.31 12.79
N GLY A 340 3.60 -4.23 13.69
CA GLY A 340 3.70 -5.12 14.85
C GLY A 340 2.48 -5.01 15.75
N ALA A 341 2.09 -3.79 16.12
CA ALA A 341 0.92 -3.55 16.97
C ALA A 341 -0.37 -4.01 16.30
N ALA A 342 -0.54 -3.67 15.01
CA ALA A 342 -1.75 -3.99 14.27
C ALA A 342 -1.91 -5.51 14.02
N THR A 343 -0.84 -6.24 13.69
CA THR A 343 -0.90 -7.69 13.53
C THR A 343 -1.20 -8.41 14.84
N MET A 344 -0.63 -7.95 15.95
CA MET A 344 -0.94 -8.51 17.26
C MET A 344 -2.38 -8.22 17.68
N LEU A 345 -2.85 -7.00 17.47
CA LEU A 345 -4.24 -6.60 17.73
C LEU A 345 -5.22 -7.39 16.85
N GLY A 346 -4.91 -7.59 15.56
CA GLY A 346 -5.70 -8.43 14.66
C GLY A 346 -5.79 -9.88 15.15
N SER A 347 -4.68 -10.44 15.63
CA SER A 347 -4.67 -11.78 16.23
C SER A 347 -5.51 -11.83 17.50
N ALA A 348 -5.52 -10.78 18.32
CA ALA A 348 -6.35 -10.70 19.51
C ALA A 348 -7.85 -10.62 19.17
N LEU A 349 -8.22 -9.82 18.16
CA LEU A 349 -9.61 -9.68 17.69
C LEU A 349 -10.18 -10.98 17.11
N THR A 350 -9.33 -11.81 16.50
CA THR A 350 -9.73 -13.08 15.88
C THR A 350 -9.55 -14.31 16.80
N ASN A 351 -9.06 -14.12 18.02
CA ASN A 351 -8.89 -15.19 18.98
C ASN A 351 -10.26 -15.70 19.45
N GLN A 352 -10.47 -17.04 19.35
CA GLN A 352 -11.74 -17.69 19.67
C GLN A 352 -12.15 -17.49 21.14
N GLU A 353 -11.19 -17.47 22.07
CA GLU A 353 -11.47 -17.30 23.51
C GLU A 353 -12.02 -15.91 23.86
N MET A 354 -11.88 -14.94 22.97
CA MET A 354 -12.45 -13.58 23.15
C MET A 354 -13.93 -13.52 22.82
N GLY A 355 -14.47 -14.46 22.04
CA GLY A 355 -15.86 -14.51 21.59
C GLY A 355 -16.30 -13.36 20.68
N ILE A 356 -15.35 -12.56 20.20
CA ILE A 356 -15.64 -11.36 19.37
C ILE A 356 -16.24 -11.75 18.04
N LYS A 357 -15.66 -12.76 17.38
CA LYS A 357 -16.12 -13.24 16.08
C LYS A 357 -17.53 -13.78 16.13
N GLU A 358 -17.81 -14.63 17.13
CA GLU A 358 -19.11 -15.26 17.36
C GLU A 358 -20.17 -14.18 17.72
N TRP A 359 -19.78 -13.21 18.54
CA TRP A 359 -20.65 -12.08 18.90
C TRP A 359 -20.99 -11.22 17.68
N LEU A 360 -20.00 -10.85 16.87
CA LEU A 360 -20.23 -10.12 15.61
C LEU A 360 -21.10 -10.93 14.63
N SER A 361 -20.89 -12.25 14.54
CA SER A 361 -21.71 -13.13 13.72
C SER A 361 -23.17 -13.12 14.18
N THR A 362 -23.42 -13.14 15.49
CA THR A 362 -24.79 -13.09 16.04
C THR A 362 -25.46 -11.74 15.77
N MET A 363 -24.71 -10.64 15.91
CA MET A 363 -25.23 -9.28 15.70
C MET A 363 -25.42 -8.92 14.22
N LEU A 364 -24.45 -9.27 13.38
CA LEU A 364 -24.42 -8.88 11.97
C LEU A 364 -24.98 -9.94 11.03
N GLY A 365 -25.06 -11.20 11.49
CA GLY A 365 -25.55 -12.32 10.68
C GLY A 365 -26.94 -12.09 10.07
N PRO A 366 -27.95 -11.63 10.83
CA PRO A 366 -29.27 -11.33 10.27
C PRO A 366 -29.25 -10.22 9.20
N VAL A 367 -28.41 -9.19 9.40
CA VAL A 367 -28.26 -8.08 8.44
C VAL A 367 -27.48 -8.58 7.19
N ALA A 368 -26.39 -9.32 7.41
CA ALA A 368 -25.60 -9.87 6.33
C ALA A 368 -26.38 -10.91 5.49
N ALA A 369 -27.23 -11.71 6.11
CA ALA A 369 -28.10 -12.67 5.41
C ALA A 369 -29.18 -12.00 4.56
N SER A 370 -29.53 -10.74 4.84
CA SER A 370 -30.50 -9.96 4.07
C SER A 370 -29.89 -9.23 2.86
N LEU A 371 -28.56 -9.14 2.80
CA LEU A 371 -27.83 -8.46 1.72
C LEU A 371 -27.25 -9.48 0.73
N PRO A 372 -27.28 -9.21 -0.58
CA PRO A 372 -26.55 -10.02 -1.54
C PRO A 372 -25.03 -9.92 -1.28
N ALA A 373 -24.30 -11.02 -1.51
CA ALA A 373 -22.85 -11.08 -1.28
C ALA A 373 -22.10 -9.95 -1.98
N GLU A 374 -22.50 -9.61 -3.18
CA GLU A 374 -21.95 -8.52 -3.99
C GLU A 374 -22.12 -7.16 -3.29
N GLY A 375 -23.24 -6.95 -2.62
CA GLY A 375 -23.52 -5.73 -1.86
C GLY A 375 -22.57 -5.56 -0.67
N ILE A 376 -22.28 -6.65 0.04
CA ILE A 376 -21.34 -6.66 1.16
C ILE A 376 -19.90 -6.37 0.66
N ILE A 377 -19.49 -6.98 -0.45
CA ILE A 377 -18.18 -6.77 -1.06
C ILE A 377 -18.02 -5.32 -1.51
N LEU A 378 -19.01 -4.78 -2.22
CA LEU A 378 -19.02 -3.38 -2.65
C LEU A 378 -19.00 -2.41 -1.48
N PHE A 379 -19.70 -2.72 -0.39
CA PHE A 379 -19.64 -1.91 0.83
C PHE A 379 -18.22 -1.80 1.38
N PHE A 380 -17.49 -2.92 1.52
CA PHE A 380 -16.12 -2.88 2.04
C PHE A 380 -15.16 -2.17 1.09
N PHE A 381 -15.31 -2.34 -0.21
CA PHE A 381 -14.48 -1.63 -1.19
C PHE A 381 -14.78 -0.12 -1.17
N ALA A 382 -16.06 0.27 -1.14
CA ALA A 382 -16.45 1.67 -1.06
C ALA A 382 -15.97 2.31 0.25
N TRP A 383 -16.13 1.63 1.38
CA TRP A 383 -15.63 2.08 2.67
C TRP A 383 -14.11 2.27 2.65
N CYS A 384 -13.36 1.27 2.16
CA CYS A 384 -11.91 1.36 2.02
C CYS A 384 -11.48 2.58 1.20
N ILE A 385 -12.07 2.77 0.01
CA ILE A 385 -11.74 3.90 -0.86
C ILE A 385 -12.14 5.24 -0.24
N LEU A 386 -13.30 5.34 0.38
CA LEU A 386 -13.72 6.56 1.06
C LEU A 386 -12.78 6.90 2.20
N GLU A 387 -12.55 5.96 3.11
CA GLU A 387 -11.74 6.20 4.32
C GLU A 387 -10.30 6.58 3.96
N THR A 388 -9.65 5.87 3.01
CA THR A 388 -8.26 6.14 2.64
C THR A 388 -8.07 7.53 2.05
N ASN A 389 -9.10 8.13 1.47
CA ASN A 389 -9.03 9.50 0.93
C ASN A 389 -9.08 10.58 2.02
N PHE A 390 -9.53 10.26 3.23
CA PHE A 390 -9.64 11.19 4.36
C PHE A 390 -8.82 10.76 5.58
N SER A 391 -8.17 9.59 5.52
CA SER A 391 -7.38 9.01 6.60
C SER A 391 -6.07 8.41 6.07
N SER A 392 -5.27 7.83 6.96
CA SER A 392 -4.03 7.12 6.58
C SER A 392 -4.34 5.77 5.93
N ASN A 393 -3.66 5.45 4.82
CA ASN A 393 -3.77 4.16 4.11
C ASN A 393 -3.53 2.96 5.04
N ILE A 394 -2.61 3.10 6.00
CA ILE A 394 -2.28 2.06 6.97
C ILE A 394 -3.45 1.86 7.94
N VAL A 395 -4.01 2.95 8.45
CA VAL A 395 -5.19 2.92 9.33
C VAL A 395 -6.38 2.30 8.61
N THR A 396 -6.68 2.77 7.40
CA THR A 396 -7.76 2.23 6.57
C THR A 396 -7.60 0.73 6.34
N THR A 397 -6.41 0.28 5.95
CA THR A 397 -6.17 -1.16 5.76
C THR A 397 -6.42 -1.93 7.04
N THR A 398 -5.94 -1.41 8.19
CA THR A 398 -6.10 -2.07 9.50
C THR A 398 -7.57 -2.19 9.88
N VAL A 399 -8.30 -1.07 9.83
CA VAL A 399 -9.71 -1.00 10.27
C VAL A 399 -10.60 -1.82 9.37
N VAL A 400 -10.54 -1.53 8.06
CA VAL A 400 -11.45 -2.17 7.11
C VAL A 400 -11.17 -3.66 7.00
N SER A 401 -9.88 -4.09 7.03
CA SER A 401 -9.55 -5.53 7.02
C SER A 401 -10.01 -6.24 8.28
N ALA A 402 -9.84 -5.64 9.47
CA ALA A 402 -10.26 -6.26 10.72
C ALA A 402 -11.79 -6.47 10.77
N VAL A 403 -12.55 -5.45 10.39
CA VAL A 403 -14.01 -5.54 10.34
C VAL A 403 -14.47 -6.49 9.23
N ALA A 404 -13.87 -6.39 8.03
CA ALA A 404 -14.21 -7.26 6.91
C ALA A 404 -13.98 -8.74 7.26
N LEU A 405 -12.83 -9.07 7.85
CA LEU A 405 -12.53 -10.44 8.28
C LEU A 405 -13.58 -10.95 9.27
N SER A 406 -13.94 -10.15 10.27
CA SER A 406 -14.94 -10.53 11.27
C SER A 406 -16.31 -10.76 10.66
N VAL A 407 -16.76 -9.89 9.75
CA VAL A 407 -18.06 -9.99 9.09
C VAL A 407 -18.08 -11.13 8.05
N LEU A 408 -17.08 -11.18 7.16
CA LEU A 408 -17.06 -12.14 6.06
C LEU A 408 -16.84 -13.59 6.51
N GLN A 409 -16.09 -13.80 7.60
CA GLN A 409 -15.93 -15.13 8.19
C GLN A 409 -17.18 -15.62 8.94
N ALA A 410 -18.11 -14.72 9.26
CA ALA A 410 -19.39 -15.06 9.85
C ALA A 410 -20.44 -15.53 8.83
N LEU A 411 -20.20 -15.27 7.52
CA LEU A 411 -21.06 -15.73 6.44
C LEU A 411 -20.89 -17.25 6.20
N PRO A 412 -21.89 -17.93 5.61
CA PRO A 412 -21.76 -19.33 5.20
C PRO A 412 -20.53 -19.53 4.31
N GLN A 413 -19.83 -20.63 4.51
CA GLN A 413 -18.62 -20.96 3.72
C GLN A 413 -18.95 -20.98 2.23
N GLY A 414 -18.05 -20.39 1.42
CA GLY A 414 -18.20 -20.31 -0.04
C GLY A 414 -19.06 -19.15 -0.55
N THR A 415 -19.71 -18.36 0.34
CA THR A 415 -20.48 -17.19 -0.09
C THR A 415 -19.59 -16.08 -0.65
N VAL A 416 -18.42 -15.84 -0.03
CA VAL A 416 -17.46 -14.80 -0.40
C VAL A 416 -16.03 -15.34 -0.31
N ALA A 417 -15.21 -15.03 -1.29
CA ALA A 417 -13.76 -15.27 -1.24
C ALA A 417 -13.08 -14.24 -0.33
N VAL A 418 -13.02 -14.53 0.97
CA VAL A 418 -12.53 -13.62 2.01
C VAL A 418 -11.12 -13.11 1.71
N GLY A 419 -10.22 -14.01 1.27
CA GLY A 419 -8.84 -13.66 0.91
C GLY A 419 -8.77 -12.65 -0.23
N ALA A 420 -9.64 -12.80 -1.23
CA ALA A 420 -9.74 -11.85 -2.36
C ALA A 420 -10.19 -10.47 -1.88
N VAL A 421 -11.22 -10.39 -1.03
CA VAL A 421 -11.71 -9.10 -0.49
C VAL A 421 -10.63 -8.41 0.31
N VAL A 422 -9.97 -9.11 1.24
CA VAL A 422 -8.94 -8.51 2.10
C VAL A 422 -7.72 -8.05 1.31
N CYS A 423 -7.27 -8.83 0.31
CA CYS A 423 -6.19 -8.40 -0.58
C CYS A 423 -6.57 -7.14 -1.38
N LEU A 424 -7.83 -7.05 -1.83
CA LEU A 424 -8.32 -5.87 -2.55
C LEU A 424 -8.54 -4.66 -1.63
N ILE A 425 -8.82 -4.84 -0.34
CA ILE A 425 -8.74 -3.75 0.65
C ILE A 425 -7.32 -3.20 0.71
N GLY A 426 -6.29 -4.07 0.74
CA GLY A 426 -4.90 -3.64 0.64
C GLY A 426 -4.58 -2.90 -0.66
N PHE A 427 -5.15 -3.32 -1.79
CA PHE A 427 -5.05 -2.60 -3.07
C PHE A 427 -5.75 -1.23 -3.02
N GLY A 428 -7.00 -1.21 -2.57
CA GLY A 428 -7.85 -0.02 -2.51
C GLY A 428 -7.32 1.06 -1.57
N ALA A 429 -6.64 0.69 -0.50
CA ALA A 429 -6.01 1.63 0.42
C ALA A 429 -4.93 2.50 -0.25
N GLY A 430 -4.38 2.08 -1.39
CA GLY A 430 -3.50 2.90 -2.23
C GLY A 430 -4.22 3.99 -3.04
N ILE A 431 -5.56 4.01 -3.09
CA ILE A 431 -6.37 4.95 -3.90
C ILE A 431 -6.77 6.18 -3.07
N CYS A 432 -5.80 7.00 -2.68
CA CYS A 432 -5.93 8.08 -1.70
C CYS A 432 -5.65 9.48 -2.28
N ASN A 433 -6.27 9.79 -3.41
CA ASN A 433 -5.88 10.93 -4.23
C ASN A 433 -6.84 12.13 -4.17
N MET A 434 -7.91 12.09 -3.35
CA MET A 434 -8.87 13.19 -3.27
C MET A 434 -8.39 14.33 -2.38
N THR A 435 -7.73 14.03 -1.27
CA THR A 435 -7.35 15.03 -0.27
C THR A 435 -5.90 14.89 0.17
N PRO A 436 -5.29 15.96 0.71
CA PRO A 436 -3.99 15.86 1.37
C PRO A 436 -3.98 14.93 2.59
N ALA A 437 -5.13 14.67 3.22
CA ALA A 437 -5.22 13.78 4.37
C ALA A 437 -4.95 12.32 4.00
N GLY A 438 -5.41 11.87 2.83
CA GLY A 438 -5.20 10.49 2.35
C GLY A 438 -3.74 10.20 2.02
N GLN A 439 -3.08 11.09 1.28
CA GLN A 439 -1.67 10.94 0.88
C GLN A 439 -0.95 12.29 1.01
N SER A 440 -0.58 12.62 2.24
CA SER A 440 -0.07 13.96 2.58
C SER A 440 1.14 14.38 1.74
N THR A 441 2.12 13.51 1.54
CA THR A 441 3.33 13.84 0.79
C THR A 441 3.03 14.13 -0.68
N ILE A 442 2.32 13.23 -1.37
CA ILE A 442 2.07 13.35 -2.82
C ILE A 442 1.12 14.51 -3.09
N ASN A 443 -0.06 14.49 -2.46
CA ASN A 443 -1.12 15.45 -2.76
C ASN A 443 -0.74 16.85 -2.32
N THR A 444 -0.07 17.01 -1.17
CA THR A 444 0.40 18.34 -0.72
C THR A 444 1.48 18.90 -1.64
N VAL A 445 2.48 18.08 -2.03
CA VAL A 445 3.54 18.55 -2.93
C VAL A 445 2.97 18.85 -4.33
N ALA A 446 2.07 18.02 -4.84
CA ALA A 446 1.43 18.27 -6.13
C ALA A 446 0.66 19.61 -6.14
N ILE A 447 -0.12 19.88 -5.08
CA ILE A 447 -0.85 21.15 -4.94
C ILE A 447 0.11 22.33 -4.75
N SER A 448 1.11 22.20 -3.86
CA SER A 448 2.06 23.28 -3.57
C SER A 448 2.99 23.61 -4.74
N SER A 449 3.19 22.67 -5.68
CA SER A 449 3.94 22.91 -6.91
C SER A 449 3.29 23.95 -7.83
N GLY A 450 1.98 24.20 -7.67
CA GLY A 450 1.20 25.13 -8.49
C GLY A 450 0.82 24.58 -9.87
N TRP A 451 1.07 23.29 -10.16
CA TRP A 451 0.63 22.63 -11.39
C TRP A 451 -0.81 22.12 -11.31
N THR A 452 -1.28 21.81 -10.12
CA THR A 452 -2.67 21.42 -9.85
C THR A 452 -3.25 22.20 -8.69
N THR A 453 -4.56 22.08 -8.47
CA THR A 453 -5.26 22.71 -7.34
C THR A 453 -5.90 21.65 -6.43
N ALA A 454 -6.19 22.02 -5.17
CA ALA A 454 -6.91 21.14 -4.25
C ALA A 454 -8.30 20.76 -4.81
N ARG A 455 -8.96 21.69 -5.54
CA ARG A 455 -10.24 21.42 -6.18
C ARG A 455 -10.12 20.39 -7.30
N ASP A 456 -9.11 20.53 -8.18
CA ASP A 456 -8.89 19.57 -9.26
C ASP A 456 -8.52 18.20 -8.71
N MET A 457 -7.66 18.15 -7.69
CA MET A 457 -7.30 16.93 -7.00
C MET A 457 -8.55 16.23 -6.44
N PHE A 458 -9.42 16.97 -5.77
CA PHE A 458 -10.65 16.40 -5.19
C PHE A 458 -11.61 15.87 -6.26
N ILE A 459 -11.87 16.64 -7.32
CA ILE A 459 -12.82 16.24 -8.38
C ILE A 459 -12.29 15.05 -9.17
N TRP A 460 -11.05 15.13 -9.67
CA TRP A 460 -10.48 14.07 -10.51
C TRP A 460 -10.05 12.88 -9.70
N GLY A 461 -9.63 13.08 -8.45
CA GLY A 461 -9.40 12.02 -7.48
C GLY A 461 -10.69 11.25 -7.12
N GLY A 462 -11.82 11.96 -7.01
CA GLY A 462 -13.14 11.34 -6.81
C GLY A 462 -13.56 10.47 -7.99
N ILE A 463 -13.38 10.97 -9.23
CA ILE A 463 -13.62 10.17 -10.44
C ILE A 463 -12.70 8.94 -10.48
N PHE A 464 -11.43 9.11 -10.15
CA PHE A 464 -10.46 8.02 -10.09
C PHE A 464 -10.83 6.98 -9.01
N SER A 465 -11.30 7.43 -7.85
CA SER A 465 -11.79 6.57 -6.77
C SER A 465 -13.02 5.74 -7.20
N LEU A 466 -13.93 6.33 -7.95
CA LEU A 466 -15.07 5.60 -8.52
C LEU A 466 -14.63 4.55 -9.54
N LEU A 467 -13.70 4.90 -10.43
CA LEU A 467 -13.12 3.93 -11.38
C LEU A 467 -12.41 2.79 -10.65
N ALA A 468 -11.73 3.09 -9.52
CA ALA A 468 -11.07 2.08 -8.71
C ALA A 468 -12.07 1.12 -8.07
N LEU A 469 -13.19 1.63 -7.53
CA LEU A 469 -14.28 0.81 -7.01
C LEU A 469 -14.79 -0.18 -8.07
N LEU A 470 -15.03 0.31 -9.28
CA LEU A 470 -15.49 -0.52 -10.41
C LEU A 470 -14.40 -1.54 -10.82
N ALA A 471 -13.13 -1.13 -10.91
CA ALA A 471 -12.05 -2.04 -11.26
C ALA A 471 -11.86 -3.13 -10.19
N MET A 472 -11.94 -2.79 -8.90
CA MET A 472 -11.89 -3.77 -7.81
C MET A 472 -13.05 -4.76 -7.86
N ALA A 473 -14.26 -4.28 -8.10
CA ALA A 473 -15.46 -5.13 -8.14
C ALA A 473 -15.50 -6.04 -9.37
N PHE A 474 -15.26 -5.50 -10.57
CA PHE A 474 -15.47 -6.22 -11.82
C PHE A 474 -14.22 -6.89 -12.41
N VAL A 475 -13.04 -6.53 -11.96
CA VAL A 475 -11.77 -7.13 -12.41
C VAL A 475 -11.04 -7.78 -11.24
N GLY A 476 -10.79 -7.02 -10.19
CA GLY A 476 -9.99 -7.47 -9.05
C GLY A 476 -10.64 -8.64 -8.32
N TYR A 477 -11.91 -8.53 -7.96
CA TYR A 477 -12.59 -9.57 -7.20
C TYR A 477 -12.73 -10.89 -7.99
N PRO A 478 -13.18 -10.92 -9.26
CA PRO A 478 -13.20 -12.16 -10.04
C PRO A 478 -11.82 -12.81 -10.19
N LEU A 479 -10.75 -12.02 -10.42
CA LEU A 479 -9.38 -12.54 -10.43
C LEU A 479 -8.95 -13.05 -9.06
N GLY A 480 -9.34 -12.36 -8.00
CA GLY A 480 -9.07 -12.77 -6.62
C GLY A 480 -9.72 -14.11 -6.27
N VAL A 481 -10.97 -14.32 -6.67
CA VAL A 481 -11.67 -15.60 -6.51
C VAL A 481 -10.92 -16.72 -7.23
N LEU A 482 -10.44 -16.47 -8.45
CA LEU A 482 -9.73 -17.48 -9.26
C LEU A 482 -8.35 -17.83 -8.71
N ILE A 483 -7.62 -16.87 -8.11
CA ILE A 483 -6.20 -17.01 -7.79
C ILE A 483 -5.97 -17.27 -6.30
N ILE A 484 -6.78 -16.64 -5.44
CA ILE A 484 -6.64 -16.69 -3.99
C ILE A 484 -7.70 -17.61 -3.38
N GLY A 485 -8.88 -17.68 -3.98
CA GLY A 485 -9.93 -18.63 -3.68
C GLY A 485 -10.84 -18.33 -2.60
#